data_8b841f2392d03b48203eefd3e9354fb8
#
_entry.id   8b841f2392d03b48203eefd3e9354fb8
#
_cell.length_a   1.000
_cell.length_b   1.000
_cell.length_c   1.000
_cell.angle_alpha   90.00
_cell.angle_beta   90.00
_cell.angle_gamma   90.00
#
_symmetry.space_group_name_H-M   'P 1'
#
loop_
_entity.id
_entity.type
_entity.pdbx_description
1 polymer ?
#
loop_
_entity_poly.entity_id
_entity_poly.type
_entity_poly.pdbx_seq_one_letter_code
_entity_poly.pdbx_strand_id
1 'polypeptide(L)'
;MYGEVIEFENGTKGMALNLEQDSVGAVVLGDYLGLVEGQKAVCTGRVLEVPVGEALLGRVVNTLGTPIDGKGEIKAQGTSPVEVVAPGVIARQSVDQPVQIGLKAVDAMVPIGRGQRELIIGDRQTGKTAVAIDAIINQKGTGIKCIYVAIGQKQSTVANVVRKLEEHGAMEHTIVVSATAADPAPMQYLSAYSGCAMGEYFRGEKMLLLFTMIFQNKLLHTDKCLYY
;
A
#
# COMPACT_ATOMS: atom_id res chain seq x y z
N MET A 1 -7.28 7.81 21.75
CA MET A 1 -7.74 6.41 21.64
C MET A 1 -6.66 5.56 20.97
N TYR A 2 -6.76 4.22 20.99
CA TYR A 2 -5.83 3.36 20.26
C TYR A 2 -5.91 3.63 18.74
N GLY A 3 -4.77 3.73 18.07
CA GLY A 3 -4.70 4.07 16.65
C GLY A 3 -4.96 5.55 16.31
N GLU A 4 -5.10 6.40 17.31
CA GLU A 4 -5.35 7.83 17.12
C GLU A 4 -4.11 8.52 16.61
N VAL A 5 -4.30 9.44 15.66
CA VAL A 5 -3.22 10.30 15.17
C VAL A 5 -2.92 11.40 16.18
N ILE A 6 -1.64 11.54 16.51
CA ILE A 6 -1.09 12.60 17.35
C ILE A 6 -0.31 13.55 16.44
N GLU A 7 -0.52 14.82 16.58
CA GLU A 7 0.22 15.86 15.85
C GLU A 7 1.17 16.57 16.80
N PHE A 8 2.46 16.57 16.44
CA PHE A 8 3.51 17.24 17.19
C PHE A 8 3.66 18.69 16.73
N GLU A 9 4.23 19.54 17.58
CA GLU A 9 4.39 20.98 17.34
C GLU A 9 5.17 21.30 16.04
N ASN A 10 6.07 20.42 15.63
CA ASN A 10 6.82 20.51 14.39
C ASN A 10 6.05 20.03 13.13
N GLY A 11 4.77 19.67 13.27
CA GLY A 11 3.93 19.13 12.18
C GLY A 11 4.14 17.65 11.87
N THR A 12 5.04 16.96 12.56
CA THR A 12 5.22 15.50 12.43
C THR A 12 4.00 14.78 13.01
N LYS A 13 3.58 13.72 12.38
CA LYS A 13 2.46 12.89 12.86
C LYS A 13 2.98 11.68 13.62
N GLY A 14 2.23 11.26 14.60
CA GLY A 14 2.42 10.01 15.32
C GLY A 14 1.13 9.23 15.43
N MET A 15 1.20 8.00 15.87
CA MET A 15 0.05 7.14 16.11
C MET A 15 0.15 6.53 17.51
N ALA A 16 -0.91 6.64 18.31
CA ALA A 16 -1.00 6.05 19.64
C ALA A 16 -1.15 4.54 19.54
N LEU A 17 -0.19 3.78 20.11
CA LEU A 17 -0.20 2.32 20.10
C LEU A 17 -0.41 1.71 21.48
N ASN A 18 0.04 2.39 22.54
CA ASN A 18 -0.11 1.89 23.88
C ASN A 18 -0.73 2.98 24.77
N LEU A 19 -1.78 2.63 25.48
CA LEU A 19 -2.49 3.54 26.37
C LEU A 19 -2.30 3.03 27.80
N GLU A 20 -1.48 3.73 28.58
CA GLU A 20 -1.24 3.48 29.99
C GLU A 20 -1.98 4.53 30.85
N GLN A 21 -1.98 4.35 32.18
CA GLN A 21 -2.70 5.28 33.08
C GLN A 21 -2.12 6.69 33.03
N ASP A 22 -0.79 6.81 32.99
CA ASP A 22 -0.07 8.09 33.10
C ASP A 22 0.71 8.46 31.83
N SER A 23 0.69 7.60 30.81
CA SER A 23 1.46 7.78 29.59
C SER A 23 0.79 7.20 28.35
N VAL A 24 1.19 7.68 27.19
CA VAL A 24 0.76 7.16 25.88
C VAL A 24 1.99 6.81 25.07
N GLY A 25 2.16 5.54 24.75
CA GLY A 25 3.18 5.08 23.81
C GLY A 25 2.76 5.40 22.38
N ALA A 26 3.51 6.26 21.71
CA ALA A 26 3.23 6.67 20.35
C ALA A 26 4.38 6.33 19.41
N VAL A 27 4.04 5.97 18.18
CA VAL A 27 4.98 5.74 17.09
C VAL A 27 5.00 6.95 16.17
N VAL A 28 6.18 7.46 15.85
CA VAL A 28 6.35 8.62 14.96
C VAL A 28 6.29 8.18 13.49
N LEU A 29 5.41 8.84 12.72
CA LEU A 29 5.17 8.58 11.31
C LEU A 29 5.89 9.61 10.42
N GLY A 30 7.22 9.65 10.51
CA GLY A 30 8.03 10.60 9.73
C GLY A 30 9.37 10.87 10.37
N ASP A 31 9.92 12.06 10.10
CA ASP A 31 11.18 12.48 10.68
C ASP A 31 11.02 12.78 12.17
N TYR A 32 11.81 12.09 12.99
CA TYR A 32 11.81 12.21 14.45
C TYR A 32 12.95 13.07 15.00
N LEU A 33 13.91 13.47 14.14
CA LEU A 33 15.12 14.19 14.59
C LEU A 33 14.81 15.57 15.20
N GLY A 34 13.68 16.16 14.85
CA GLY A 34 13.23 17.44 15.39
C GLY A 34 12.36 17.33 16.67
N LEU A 35 12.11 16.13 17.17
CA LEU A 35 11.31 15.94 18.38
C LEU A 35 12.20 16.00 19.62
N VAL A 36 11.86 16.92 20.54
CA VAL A 36 12.58 17.08 21.80
C VAL A 36 11.60 17.03 22.98
N GLU A 37 12.12 16.68 24.16
CA GLU A 37 11.34 16.66 25.39
C GLU A 37 10.73 18.05 25.71
N GLY A 38 9.50 18.04 26.19
CA GLY A 38 8.74 19.25 26.53
C GLY A 38 7.95 19.87 25.37
N GLN A 39 8.05 19.33 24.15
CA GLN A 39 7.20 19.77 23.04
C GLN A 39 5.74 19.38 23.22
N LYS A 40 4.84 20.22 22.69
CA LYS A 40 3.41 19.97 22.71
C LYS A 40 3.05 18.87 21.69
N ALA A 41 2.26 17.91 22.15
CA ALA A 41 1.63 16.88 21.32
C ALA A 41 0.11 16.99 21.46
N VAL A 42 -0.61 17.01 20.36
CA VAL A 42 -2.06 17.19 20.33
C VAL A 42 -2.73 15.94 19.76
N CYS A 43 -3.68 15.38 20.49
CA CYS A 43 -4.55 14.33 20.00
C CYS A 43 -5.56 14.90 19.01
N THR A 44 -5.69 14.28 17.84
CA THR A 44 -6.56 14.77 16.76
C THR A 44 -8.00 14.27 16.85
N GLY A 45 -8.26 13.25 17.66
CA GLY A 45 -9.57 12.57 17.75
C GLY A 45 -9.88 11.70 16.52
N ARG A 46 -8.92 11.51 15.61
CA ARG A 46 -9.09 10.73 14.37
C ARG A 46 -8.10 9.57 14.31
N VAL A 47 -8.53 8.44 13.76
CA VAL A 47 -7.65 7.34 13.41
C VAL A 47 -6.82 7.68 12.17
N LEU A 48 -5.75 6.89 11.93
CA LEU A 48 -4.93 7.09 10.75
C LEU A 48 -5.74 6.77 9.48
N GLU A 49 -5.82 7.75 8.60
CA GLU A 49 -6.53 7.68 7.32
C GLU A 49 -5.58 8.02 6.17
N VAL A 50 -5.88 7.46 4.99
CA VAL A 50 -5.19 7.77 3.73
C VAL A 50 -6.18 8.31 2.71
N PRO A 51 -5.72 9.20 1.81
CA PRO A 51 -6.55 9.69 0.72
C PRO A 51 -6.93 8.54 -0.23
N VAL A 52 -8.16 8.58 -0.73
CA VAL A 52 -8.68 7.61 -1.70
C VAL A 52 -9.36 8.33 -2.86
N GLY A 53 -9.43 7.66 -4.00
CA GLY A 53 -10.12 8.18 -5.18
C GLY A 53 -9.36 7.96 -6.48
N GLU A 54 -10.02 8.21 -7.60
CA GLU A 54 -9.43 8.04 -8.94
C GLU A 54 -8.24 8.98 -9.21
N ALA A 55 -8.16 10.11 -8.50
CA ALA A 55 -7.04 11.05 -8.60
C ALA A 55 -5.67 10.46 -8.18
N LEU A 56 -5.67 9.31 -7.52
CA LEU A 56 -4.45 8.57 -7.17
C LEU A 56 -3.91 7.72 -8.33
N LEU A 57 -4.72 7.42 -9.34
CA LEU A 57 -4.27 6.65 -10.50
C LEU A 57 -3.17 7.41 -11.26
N GLY A 58 -2.14 6.70 -11.65
CA GLY A 58 -0.97 7.30 -12.31
C GLY A 58 0.02 8.01 -11.38
N ARG A 59 -0.21 7.95 -10.08
CA ARG A 59 0.61 8.66 -9.09
C ARG A 59 1.49 7.71 -8.28
N VAL A 60 2.60 8.27 -7.81
CA VAL A 60 3.49 7.62 -6.84
C VAL A 60 3.36 8.37 -5.51
N VAL A 61 2.96 7.64 -4.49
CA VAL A 61 2.68 8.20 -3.17
C VAL A 61 3.49 7.49 -2.07
N ASN A 62 3.68 8.16 -0.96
CA ASN A 62 4.25 7.55 0.25
C ASN A 62 3.15 6.78 1.04
N THR A 63 3.52 6.21 2.16
CA THR A 63 2.60 5.47 3.06
C THR A 63 1.39 6.27 3.53
N LEU A 64 1.53 7.57 3.68
CA LEU A 64 0.43 8.46 4.11
C LEU A 64 -0.39 9.01 2.94
N GLY A 65 -0.11 8.58 1.69
CA GLY A 65 -0.78 9.06 0.50
C GLY A 65 -0.29 10.42 -0.01
N THR A 66 0.81 10.93 0.54
CA THR A 66 1.43 12.16 0.03
C THR A 66 2.17 11.87 -1.27
N PRO A 67 1.97 12.66 -2.34
CA PRO A 67 2.66 12.44 -3.61
C PRO A 67 4.17 12.69 -3.48
N ILE A 68 4.95 11.80 -4.10
CA ILE A 68 6.42 11.88 -4.16
C ILE A 68 6.94 11.90 -5.61
N ASP A 69 6.04 12.00 -6.57
CA ASP A 69 6.31 11.97 -8.02
C ASP A 69 6.59 13.36 -8.64
N GLY A 70 6.55 14.42 -7.84
CA GLY A 70 6.74 15.80 -8.31
C GLY A 70 5.60 16.36 -9.17
N LYS A 71 4.49 15.64 -9.35
CA LYS A 71 3.34 16.06 -10.18
C LYS A 71 2.33 16.94 -9.43
N GLY A 72 2.71 17.49 -8.26
CA GLY A 72 1.86 18.36 -7.45
C GLY A 72 0.88 17.60 -6.54
N GLU A 73 0.07 18.34 -5.79
CA GLU A 73 -0.88 17.80 -4.83
C GLU A 73 -1.99 16.96 -5.47
N ILE A 74 -2.48 15.97 -4.74
CA ILE A 74 -3.58 15.09 -5.15
C ILE A 74 -4.87 15.60 -4.53
N LYS A 75 -5.86 15.93 -5.36
CA LYS A 75 -7.21 16.25 -4.89
C LYS A 75 -7.98 14.95 -4.67
N ALA A 76 -7.83 14.38 -3.49
CA ALA A 76 -8.53 13.14 -3.12
C ALA A 76 -10.05 13.34 -3.10
N GLN A 77 -10.80 12.31 -3.42
CA GLN A 77 -12.25 12.30 -3.36
C GLN A 77 -12.77 12.01 -1.95
N GLY A 78 -11.95 11.38 -1.11
CA GLY A 78 -12.26 11.08 0.27
C GLY A 78 -11.04 10.56 1.03
N THR A 79 -11.27 10.08 2.25
CA THR A 79 -10.28 9.39 3.08
C THR A 79 -10.82 8.03 3.51
N SER A 80 -9.94 7.06 3.71
CA SER A 80 -10.27 5.74 4.25
C SER A 80 -9.34 5.40 5.41
N PRO A 81 -9.84 4.81 6.50
CA PRO A 81 -9.00 4.36 7.60
C PRO A 81 -8.02 3.28 7.13
N VAL A 82 -6.78 3.37 7.63
CA VAL A 82 -5.70 2.43 7.26
C VAL A 82 -5.94 1.05 7.85
N GLU A 83 -6.44 0.99 9.08
CA GLU A 83 -6.80 -0.27 9.73
C GLU A 83 -8.31 -0.50 9.70
N VAL A 84 -8.72 -1.54 8.98
CA VAL A 84 -10.11 -2.01 8.90
C VAL A 84 -10.17 -3.48 9.25
N VAL A 85 -11.17 -3.88 10.00
CA VAL A 85 -11.42 -5.30 10.32
C VAL A 85 -11.91 -6.01 9.05
N ALA A 86 -11.18 -7.04 8.63
CA ALA A 86 -11.56 -7.82 7.46
C ALA A 86 -12.90 -8.55 7.66
N PRO A 87 -13.73 -8.70 6.61
CA PRO A 87 -14.98 -9.44 6.70
C PRO A 87 -14.72 -10.91 7.07
N GLY A 88 -15.61 -11.46 7.92
CA GLY A 88 -15.58 -12.85 8.32
C GLY A 88 -15.86 -13.82 7.15
N VAL A 89 -15.64 -15.12 7.40
CA VAL A 89 -15.78 -16.18 6.37
C VAL A 89 -17.18 -16.20 5.72
N ILE A 90 -18.23 -15.96 6.51
CA ILE A 90 -19.62 -15.99 6.02
C ILE A 90 -19.92 -14.85 5.01
N ALA A 91 -19.27 -13.71 5.18
CA ALA A 91 -19.48 -12.53 4.32
C ALA A 91 -18.64 -12.57 3.02
N ARG A 92 -17.82 -13.60 2.84
CA ARG A 92 -16.97 -13.74 1.65
C ARG A 92 -17.66 -14.50 0.54
N GLN A 93 -17.47 -14.03 -0.69
CA GLN A 93 -17.91 -14.72 -1.87
C GLN A 93 -16.88 -15.77 -2.31
N SER A 94 -17.33 -16.85 -2.93
CA SER A 94 -16.45 -17.85 -3.55
C SER A 94 -15.69 -17.27 -4.72
N VAL A 95 -14.44 -17.73 -4.91
CA VAL A 95 -13.61 -17.36 -6.05
C VAL A 95 -14.05 -18.18 -7.26
N ASP A 96 -14.66 -17.53 -8.24
CA ASP A 96 -15.26 -18.17 -9.43
C ASP A 96 -14.79 -17.56 -10.76
N GLN A 97 -14.05 -16.45 -10.71
CA GLN A 97 -13.59 -15.74 -11.91
C GLN A 97 -12.05 -15.68 -11.96
N PRO A 98 -11.41 -16.10 -13.07
CA PRO A 98 -9.97 -16.00 -13.22
C PRO A 98 -9.50 -14.58 -13.51
N VAL A 99 -8.28 -14.26 -13.06
CA VAL A 99 -7.52 -13.08 -13.49
C VAL A 99 -6.57 -13.51 -14.60
N GLN A 100 -6.60 -12.83 -15.72
CA GLN A 100 -5.62 -13.06 -16.81
C GLN A 100 -4.35 -12.27 -16.50
N ILE A 101 -3.30 -12.96 -16.08
CA ILE A 101 -2.00 -12.36 -15.75
C ILE A 101 -1.15 -12.15 -17.01
N GLY A 102 -1.43 -12.90 -18.08
CA GLY A 102 -0.69 -12.86 -19.34
C GLY A 102 0.55 -13.75 -19.35
N LEU A 103 0.78 -14.51 -18.28
CA LEU A 103 1.82 -15.54 -18.22
C LEU A 103 1.21 -16.89 -18.57
N LYS A 104 1.49 -17.42 -19.76
CA LYS A 104 0.88 -18.66 -20.26
C LYS A 104 0.93 -19.82 -19.28
N ALA A 105 2.06 -19.99 -18.58
CA ALA A 105 2.23 -21.08 -17.62
C ALA A 105 1.30 -20.92 -16.40
N VAL A 106 1.08 -19.69 -15.94
CA VAL A 106 0.19 -19.41 -14.80
C VAL A 106 -1.25 -19.53 -15.26
N ASP A 107 -1.62 -18.82 -16.33
CA ASP A 107 -3.01 -18.74 -16.78
C ASP A 107 -3.57 -20.09 -17.24
N ALA A 108 -2.70 -20.98 -17.77
CA ALA A 108 -3.12 -22.29 -18.28
C ALA A 108 -3.05 -23.42 -17.25
N MET A 109 -2.06 -23.40 -16.32
CA MET A 109 -1.82 -24.52 -15.41
C MET A 109 -2.23 -24.25 -13.97
N VAL A 110 -2.08 -22.99 -13.51
CA VAL A 110 -2.37 -22.58 -12.13
C VAL A 110 -3.04 -21.22 -12.14
N PRO A 111 -4.25 -21.12 -12.73
CA PRO A 111 -4.93 -19.83 -12.87
C PRO A 111 -5.21 -19.21 -11.51
N ILE A 112 -4.99 -17.90 -11.40
CA ILE A 112 -5.27 -17.12 -10.21
C ILE A 112 -6.69 -16.56 -10.32
N GLY A 113 -7.49 -16.76 -9.27
CA GLY A 113 -8.85 -16.27 -9.22
C GLY A 113 -8.96 -14.87 -8.61
N ARG A 114 -10.01 -14.17 -8.97
CA ARG A 114 -10.35 -12.86 -8.42
C ARG A 114 -10.74 -13.01 -6.95
N GLY A 115 -9.97 -12.38 -6.05
CA GLY A 115 -10.10 -12.55 -4.61
C GLY A 115 -9.14 -13.58 -4.01
N GLN A 116 -8.35 -14.26 -4.83
CA GLN A 116 -7.34 -15.18 -4.38
C GLN A 116 -6.11 -14.45 -3.87
N ARG A 117 -5.48 -15.04 -2.84
CA ARG A 117 -4.18 -14.61 -2.32
C ARG A 117 -3.10 -15.56 -2.83
N GLU A 118 -2.11 -15.02 -3.51
CA GLU A 118 -1.01 -15.79 -4.10
C GLU A 118 0.34 -15.30 -3.59
N LEU A 119 1.26 -16.21 -3.33
CA LEU A 119 2.61 -15.91 -2.87
C LEU A 119 3.61 -16.14 -4.00
N ILE A 120 4.35 -15.08 -4.37
CA ILE A 120 5.47 -15.17 -5.32
C ILE A 120 6.76 -15.21 -4.51
N ILE A 121 7.33 -16.41 -4.36
CA ILE A 121 8.55 -16.64 -3.59
C ILE A 121 9.68 -17.15 -4.50
N GLY A 122 10.92 -16.80 -4.14
CA GLY A 122 12.13 -17.25 -4.86
C GLY A 122 13.36 -16.48 -4.41
N ASP A 123 14.54 -16.90 -4.82
CA ASP A 123 15.80 -16.23 -4.51
C ASP A 123 15.94 -14.84 -5.15
N ARG A 124 17.03 -14.13 -4.83
CA ARG A 124 17.32 -12.84 -5.44
C ARG A 124 17.48 -12.98 -6.95
N GLN A 125 16.95 -12.02 -7.71
CA GLN A 125 17.05 -11.95 -9.17
C GLN A 125 16.39 -13.11 -9.95
N THR A 126 15.47 -13.84 -9.34
CA THR A 126 14.71 -14.93 -10.01
C THR A 126 13.50 -14.45 -10.82
N GLY A 127 13.30 -13.14 -10.96
CA GLY A 127 12.22 -12.58 -11.77
C GLY A 127 10.90 -12.30 -11.05
N LYS A 128 10.84 -12.37 -9.71
CA LYS A 128 9.62 -12.09 -8.94
C LYS A 128 8.96 -10.75 -9.30
N THR A 129 9.78 -9.69 -9.35
CA THR A 129 9.31 -8.35 -9.72
C THR A 129 8.85 -8.29 -11.19
N ALA A 130 9.48 -9.05 -12.09
CA ALA A 130 9.07 -9.11 -13.48
C ALA A 130 7.65 -9.70 -13.61
N VAL A 131 7.37 -10.79 -12.91
CA VAL A 131 6.02 -11.38 -12.86
C VAL A 131 4.96 -10.37 -12.42
N ALA A 132 5.24 -9.60 -11.36
CA ALA A 132 4.32 -8.58 -10.87
C ALA A 132 4.12 -7.44 -11.88
N ILE A 133 5.20 -6.94 -12.49
CA ILE A 133 5.13 -5.87 -13.49
C ILE A 133 4.38 -6.34 -14.75
N ASP A 134 4.69 -7.52 -15.26
CA ASP A 134 4.03 -8.08 -16.43
C ASP A 134 2.53 -8.29 -16.19
N ALA A 135 2.16 -8.77 -14.99
CA ALA A 135 0.77 -8.91 -14.60
C ALA A 135 0.04 -7.55 -14.58
N ILE A 136 0.66 -6.49 -14.08
CA ILE A 136 0.10 -5.13 -14.09
C ILE A 136 -0.06 -4.62 -15.54
N ILE A 137 0.96 -4.78 -16.37
CA ILE A 137 0.94 -4.33 -17.77
C ILE A 137 -0.19 -5.01 -18.54
N ASN A 138 -0.40 -6.32 -18.31
CA ASN A 138 -1.43 -7.11 -18.97
C ASN A 138 -2.86 -6.78 -18.51
N GLN A 139 -3.04 -5.98 -17.46
CA GLN A 139 -4.37 -5.48 -17.09
C GLN A 139 -4.86 -4.29 -17.91
N LYS A 140 -4.07 -3.80 -18.85
CA LYS A 140 -4.48 -2.70 -19.73
C LYS A 140 -5.76 -3.06 -20.50
N GLY A 141 -6.79 -2.22 -20.37
CA GLY A 141 -8.08 -2.42 -21.03
C GLY A 141 -9.03 -3.42 -20.36
N THR A 142 -8.63 -4.11 -19.30
CA THR A 142 -9.50 -5.05 -18.56
C THR A 142 -10.43 -4.35 -17.56
N GLY A 143 -10.18 -3.08 -17.25
CA GLY A 143 -10.89 -2.33 -16.21
C GLY A 143 -10.37 -2.58 -14.79
N ILE A 144 -9.42 -3.50 -14.60
CA ILE A 144 -8.80 -3.80 -13.31
C ILE A 144 -7.86 -2.66 -12.93
N LYS A 145 -8.00 -2.17 -11.70
CA LYS A 145 -7.07 -1.21 -11.11
C LYS A 145 -5.96 -1.97 -10.39
N CYS A 146 -4.75 -1.48 -10.50
CA CYS A 146 -3.57 -2.12 -9.92
C CYS A 146 -2.96 -1.22 -8.84
N ILE A 147 -2.50 -1.83 -7.75
CA ILE A 147 -1.71 -1.12 -6.74
C ILE A 147 -0.40 -1.89 -6.55
N TYR A 148 0.70 -1.19 -6.71
CA TYR A 148 2.03 -1.72 -6.46
C TYR A 148 2.59 -1.10 -5.18
N VAL A 149 2.78 -1.91 -4.15
CA VAL A 149 3.32 -1.47 -2.85
C VAL A 149 4.77 -1.92 -2.73
N ALA A 150 5.70 -0.97 -2.73
CA ALA A 150 7.13 -1.21 -2.57
C ALA A 150 7.55 -1.00 -1.10
N ILE A 151 7.95 -2.08 -0.41
CA ILE A 151 8.32 -2.04 1.01
C ILE A 151 9.81 -2.33 1.18
N GLY A 152 10.54 -1.39 1.79
CA GLY A 152 11.97 -1.55 2.11
C GLY A 152 12.87 -1.67 0.88
N GLN A 153 12.39 -1.32 -0.30
CA GLN A 153 13.19 -1.34 -1.53
C GLN A 153 14.08 -0.09 -1.66
N LYS A 154 15.14 -0.21 -2.45
CA LYS A 154 15.95 0.96 -2.81
C LYS A 154 15.11 1.89 -3.70
N GLN A 155 15.23 3.19 -3.49
CA GLN A 155 14.54 4.21 -4.27
C GLN A 155 14.78 4.06 -5.79
N SER A 156 16.02 3.73 -6.18
CA SER A 156 16.35 3.45 -7.59
C SER A 156 15.59 2.27 -8.20
N THR A 157 15.29 1.25 -7.38
CA THR A 157 14.52 0.09 -7.83
C THR A 157 13.07 0.48 -8.08
N VAL A 158 12.48 1.26 -7.18
CA VAL A 158 11.11 1.79 -7.34
C VAL A 158 11.03 2.68 -8.56
N ALA A 159 11.99 3.59 -8.75
CA ALA A 159 12.05 4.46 -9.94
C ALA A 159 12.12 3.64 -11.26
N ASN A 160 12.87 2.55 -11.28
CA ASN A 160 12.92 1.65 -12.45
C ASN A 160 11.58 0.95 -12.71
N VAL A 161 10.86 0.54 -11.66
CA VAL A 161 9.52 -0.04 -11.80
C VAL A 161 8.55 0.98 -12.38
N VAL A 162 8.50 2.19 -11.82
CA VAL A 162 7.65 3.28 -12.31
C VAL A 162 7.93 3.57 -13.77
N ARG A 163 9.20 3.72 -14.16
CA ARG A 163 9.59 3.95 -15.56
C ARG A 163 9.09 2.84 -16.49
N LYS A 164 9.25 1.57 -16.13
CA LYS A 164 8.74 0.45 -16.92
C LYS A 164 7.21 0.49 -17.08
N LEU A 165 6.49 0.82 -16.03
CA LEU A 165 5.04 0.95 -16.09
C LEU A 165 4.61 2.13 -16.98
N GLU A 166 5.36 3.25 -16.94
CA GLU A 166 5.14 4.42 -17.82
C GLU A 166 5.42 4.08 -19.29
N GLU A 167 6.53 3.42 -19.59
CA GLU A 167 6.91 3.00 -20.96
C GLU A 167 5.83 2.14 -21.63
N HIS A 168 5.09 1.34 -20.83
CA HIS A 168 4.01 0.48 -21.34
C HIS A 168 2.61 1.11 -21.19
N GLY A 169 2.51 2.34 -20.68
CA GLY A 169 1.24 3.02 -20.44
C GLY A 169 0.40 2.37 -19.34
N ALA A 170 1.02 1.56 -18.46
CA ALA A 170 0.32 0.88 -17.37
C ALA A 170 0.06 1.76 -16.15
N MET A 171 0.71 2.92 -16.05
CA MET A 171 0.46 3.87 -14.97
C MET A 171 -0.97 4.41 -14.97
N GLU A 172 -1.66 4.48 -16.10
CA GLU A 172 -3.04 4.99 -16.18
C GLU A 172 -4.04 4.21 -15.28
N HIS A 173 -3.76 2.97 -15.00
CA HIS A 173 -4.59 2.11 -14.15
C HIS A 173 -3.86 1.65 -12.88
N THR A 174 -2.70 2.23 -12.56
CA THR A 174 -1.83 1.78 -11.45
C THR A 174 -1.57 2.92 -10.46
N ILE A 175 -1.59 2.58 -9.17
CA ILE A 175 -1.11 3.40 -8.06
C ILE A 175 0.17 2.76 -7.53
N VAL A 176 1.21 3.55 -7.30
CA VAL A 176 2.45 3.07 -6.68
C VAL A 176 2.57 3.66 -5.28
N VAL A 177 2.58 2.81 -4.27
CA VAL A 177 2.83 3.18 -2.87
C VAL A 177 4.27 2.82 -2.53
N SER A 178 5.08 3.79 -2.15
CA SER A 178 6.50 3.59 -1.87
C SER A 178 6.84 3.88 -0.43
N ALA A 179 7.36 2.87 0.26
CA ALA A 179 8.05 2.98 1.54
C ALA A 179 9.46 2.41 1.36
N THR A 180 10.42 3.28 1.12
CA THR A 180 11.80 2.89 0.79
C THR A 180 12.55 2.37 2.02
N ALA A 181 13.73 1.79 1.81
CA ALA A 181 14.59 1.34 2.91
C ALA A 181 15.12 2.50 3.79
N ALA A 182 15.03 3.74 3.31
CA ALA A 182 15.41 4.93 4.06
C ALA A 182 14.29 5.46 4.95
N ASP A 183 13.05 5.05 4.69
CA ASP A 183 11.90 5.49 5.47
C ASP A 183 11.85 4.79 6.84
N PRO A 184 11.30 5.44 7.87
CA PRO A 184 11.14 4.86 9.20
C PRO A 184 10.38 3.52 9.17
N ALA A 185 10.73 2.60 10.07
CA ALA A 185 10.14 1.27 10.13
C ALA A 185 8.59 1.27 10.23
N PRO A 186 7.95 2.20 10.98
CA PRO A 186 6.49 2.32 11.02
C PRO A 186 5.88 2.62 9.65
N MET A 187 6.53 3.47 8.86
CA MET A 187 6.07 3.77 7.49
C MET A 187 6.14 2.55 6.59
N GLN A 188 7.21 1.75 6.70
CA GLN A 188 7.33 0.50 5.95
C GLN A 188 6.26 -0.52 6.36
N TYR A 189 5.94 -0.61 7.67
CA TYR A 189 4.90 -1.50 8.17
C TYR A 189 3.51 -1.10 7.67
N LEU A 190 3.16 0.18 7.77
CA LEU A 190 1.85 0.69 7.41
C LEU A 190 1.60 0.75 5.90
N SER A 191 2.65 0.73 5.07
CA SER A 191 2.51 0.91 3.62
C SER A 191 1.64 -0.16 2.96
N ALA A 192 1.70 -1.42 3.43
CA ALA A 192 0.85 -2.49 2.93
C ALA A 192 -0.63 -2.22 3.24
N TYR A 193 -0.92 -1.77 4.47
CA TYR A 193 -2.29 -1.43 4.89
C TYR A 193 -2.81 -0.20 4.15
N SER A 194 -1.97 0.81 3.96
CA SER A 194 -2.30 2.01 3.19
C SER A 194 -2.63 1.69 1.74
N GLY A 195 -1.82 0.84 1.08
CA GLY A 195 -2.11 0.36 -0.26
C GLY A 195 -3.42 -0.41 -0.33
N CYS A 196 -3.71 -1.24 0.69
CA CYS A 196 -4.96 -1.97 0.80
C CYS A 196 -6.15 -1.02 0.95
N ALA A 197 -6.07 -0.04 1.86
CA ALA A 197 -7.12 0.95 2.09
C ALA A 197 -7.42 1.80 0.82
N MET A 198 -6.36 2.19 0.08
CA MET A 198 -6.53 2.86 -1.23
C MET A 198 -7.23 1.95 -2.24
N GLY A 199 -6.95 0.65 -2.21
CA GLY A 199 -7.55 -0.36 -3.08
C GLY A 199 -9.01 -0.63 -2.77
N GLU A 200 -9.37 -0.66 -1.51
CA GLU A 200 -10.76 -0.92 -1.06
C GLU A 200 -11.76 0.08 -1.63
N TYR A 201 -11.32 1.31 -1.89
CA TYR A 201 -12.15 2.30 -2.58
C TYR A 201 -12.63 1.80 -3.95
N PHE A 202 -11.77 1.11 -4.70
CA PHE A 202 -12.10 0.62 -6.04
C PHE A 202 -12.89 -0.69 -6.05
N ARG A 203 -12.96 -1.40 -4.91
CA ARG A 203 -13.65 -2.69 -4.78
C ARG A 203 -15.13 -2.64 -5.15
N GLY A 204 -15.83 -1.55 -4.83
CA GLY A 204 -17.28 -1.41 -5.07
C GLY A 204 -17.66 -1.20 -6.53
N GLU A 205 -16.75 -0.73 -7.37
CA GLU A 205 -17.03 -0.34 -8.76
C GLU A 205 -16.23 -1.15 -9.79
N LYS A 206 -15.01 -1.57 -9.43
CA LYS A 206 -14.06 -2.23 -10.34
C LYS A 206 -13.19 -3.18 -9.55
N MET A 207 -12.61 -4.16 -10.24
CA MET A 207 -11.69 -5.09 -9.62
C MET A 207 -10.34 -4.45 -9.30
N LEU A 208 -9.73 -4.90 -8.21
CA LEU A 208 -8.41 -4.49 -7.75
C LEU A 208 -7.42 -5.66 -7.84
N LEU A 209 -6.22 -5.37 -8.30
CA LEU A 209 -5.04 -6.25 -8.22
C LEU A 209 -3.97 -5.57 -7.36
N LEU A 210 -3.75 -6.11 -6.17
CA LEU A 210 -2.78 -5.58 -5.21
C LEU A 210 -1.50 -6.41 -5.20
N PHE A 211 -0.37 -5.80 -5.54
CA PHE A 211 0.96 -6.39 -5.39
C PHE A 211 1.72 -5.76 -4.24
N THR A 212 2.02 -6.54 -3.21
CA THR A 212 2.89 -6.11 -2.13
C THR A 212 4.26 -6.76 -2.29
N MET A 213 5.26 -5.96 -2.60
CA MET A 213 6.65 -6.40 -2.77
C MET A 213 7.47 -6.06 -1.54
N ILE A 214 7.82 -7.08 -0.74
CA ILE A 214 8.59 -6.94 0.50
C ILE A 214 10.05 -7.31 0.24
N PHE A 215 10.98 -6.47 0.70
CA PHE A 215 12.39 -6.81 0.67
C PHE A 215 12.72 -7.89 1.72
N GLN A 216 13.48 -8.89 1.33
CA GLN A 216 13.65 -10.22 1.93
C GLN A 216 14.18 -10.30 3.38
N ASN A 217 14.44 -9.20 4.08
CA ASN A 217 15.00 -9.21 5.44
C ASN A 217 14.00 -8.94 6.57
N LYS A 218 12.74 -8.71 6.26
CA LYS A 218 11.68 -8.52 7.26
C LYS A 218 10.44 -9.27 6.81
N LEU A 219 10.30 -10.51 7.26
CA LEU A 219 9.03 -11.23 7.28
C LEU A 219 8.08 -10.47 8.22
N LEU A 220 7.40 -9.49 7.69
CA LEU A 220 6.20 -8.97 8.32
C LEU A 220 5.10 -9.99 8.03
N HIS A 221 4.61 -10.63 9.07
CA HIS A 221 3.36 -11.38 9.03
C HIS A 221 2.23 -10.41 8.66
N THR A 222 2.04 -10.20 7.38
CA THR A 222 0.89 -9.46 6.86
C THR A 222 -0.21 -10.43 6.48
N ASP A 223 -0.79 -11.08 7.50
CA ASP A 223 -1.97 -11.92 7.31
C ASP A 223 -3.23 -11.12 6.91
N LYS A 224 -3.12 -9.80 6.79
CA LYS A 224 -4.27 -8.92 6.56
C LYS A 224 -4.37 -8.30 5.16
N CYS A 225 -3.37 -8.40 4.29
CA CYS A 225 -3.29 -7.55 3.09
C CYS A 225 -3.51 -8.23 1.74
N LEU A 226 -4.19 -9.35 1.67
CA LEU A 226 -4.37 -10.05 0.40
C LEU A 226 -5.78 -10.65 0.23
N TYR A 227 -6.78 -9.84 0.43
CA TYR A 227 -8.17 -10.24 0.22
C TYR A 227 -8.81 -9.36 -0.84
N TYR A 228 -8.46 -9.60 -2.11
CA TYR A 228 -9.25 -9.04 -3.23
C TYR A 228 -9.04 -9.86 -4.49
#